data_8872fdad1834180efa0300c319764e09
#
_entry.id   8872fdad1834180efa0300c319764e09
#
_cell.length_a   1.000
_cell.length_b   1.000
_cell.length_c   1.000
_cell.angle_alpha   90.00
_cell.angle_beta   90.00
_cell.angle_gamma   90.00
#
_symmetry.space_group_name_H-M   'P 1'
#
loop_
_entity.id
_entity.type
_entity.pdbx_description
1 polymer ?
#
loop_
_entity_poly.entity_id
_entity_poly.type
_entity_poly.pdbx_seq_one_letter_code
_entity_poly.pdbx_strand_id
1 'polypeptide(L)'
;IEKLSPFSKEQKIELFKSLFIGRSDVFAKYWISKDGLKKGYSPSTYTFKGNDYIPIANEIIQQHLEGKIRLGTYVVVNQTMAKFLVIDLDKASFIEDSRAINKISLSLGLKPLIELSKSGNGIHIWYFFELPIKAKDARKLGDIIITKAMDTSSGIDMTSYDRMFPNQDFVSPDALGNLVALPLHYGSRCENKTVFIDINTMQSFENQWEILQNISKISFYQVSAILKEHLLNSNNDENLMPWEIKQDKPLIFPKTTKAILYDALYIEKQNLSKEVLNKLQRLSSFSNPEFFVLQNLRFSTFNTPRIITSFTINEKYIIVPRGLT
;
A
#
# COMPACT_ATOMS: atom_id res chain seq x y z
N ILE A 1 -17.64 -1.93 22.66
CA ILE A 1 -19.13 -2.01 22.63
C ILE A 1 -19.53 -1.19 21.42
N GLU A 2 -19.90 -1.86 20.32
CA GLU A 2 -20.41 -1.18 19.12
C GLU A 2 -21.70 -0.45 19.53
N LYS A 3 -21.72 0.87 19.48
CA LYS A 3 -22.98 1.64 19.54
C LYS A 3 -23.91 1.02 18.49
N LEU A 4 -25.18 0.84 18.81
CA LEU A 4 -26.21 0.33 17.90
C LEU A 4 -26.09 1.03 16.55
N SER A 5 -25.51 0.35 15.58
CA SER A 5 -25.38 0.86 14.22
C SER A 5 -26.79 0.97 13.62
N PRO A 6 -27.15 2.09 12.98
CA PRO A 6 -28.46 2.25 12.34
C PRO A 6 -28.67 1.31 11.14
N PHE A 7 -27.60 0.62 10.71
CA PHE A 7 -27.64 -0.28 9.55
C PHE A 7 -28.18 -1.66 9.92
N SER A 8 -29.13 -2.15 9.13
CA SER A 8 -29.57 -3.54 9.20
C SER A 8 -28.43 -4.48 8.81
N LYS A 9 -28.57 -5.77 9.11
CA LYS A 9 -27.60 -6.79 8.75
C LYS A 9 -27.43 -6.87 7.23
N GLU A 10 -28.51 -6.82 6.50
CA GLU A 10 -28.55 -6.87 5.03
C GLU A 10 -27.85 -5.64 4.44
N GLN A 11 -28.11 -4.45 4.97
CA GLN A 11 -27.44 -3.22 4.56
C GLN A 11 -25.93 -3.30 4.78
N LYS A 12 -25.47 -3.85 5.90
CA LYS A 12 -24.05 -4.06 6.18
C LYS A 12 -23.40 -5.03 5.17
N ILE A 13 -24.08 -6.13 4.86
CA ILE A 13 -23.59 -7.12 3.90
C ILE A 13 -23.49 -6.52 2.48
N GLU A 14 -24.52 -5.82 2.02
CA GLU A 14 -24.52 -5.20 0.69
C GLU A 14 -23.47 -4.09 0.57
N LEU A 15 -23.33 -3.23 1.60
CA LEU A 15 -22.29 -2.22 1.64
C LEU A 15 -20.90 -2.86 1.60
N PHE A 16 -20.64 -3.86 2.43
CA PHE A 16 -19.39 -4.59 2.49
C PHE A 16 -19.06 -5.23 1.13
N LYS A 17 -20.03 -5.90 0.53
CA LYS A 17 -19.91 -6.56 -0.77
C LYS A 17 -19.56 -5.55 -1.89
N SER A 18 -20.23 -4.40 -1.89
CA SER A 18 -20.00 -3.37 -2.90
C SER A 18 -18.60 -2.78 -2.87
N LEU A 19 -17.97 -2.70 -1.69
CA LEU A 19 -16.67 -2.09 -1.48
C LEU A 19 -15.52 -3.09 -1.59
N PHE A 20 -15.62 -4.22 -0.91
CA PHE A 20 -14.47 -5.10 -0.67
C PHE A 20 -14.43 -6.35 -1.54
N ILE A 21 -15.50 -6.70 -2.24
CA ILE A 21 -15.49 -7.89 -3.09
C ILE A 21 -14.99 -7.53 -4.48
N GLY A 22 -13.79 -8.01 -4.80
CA GLY A 22 -13.23 -7.98 -6.14
C GLY A 22 -13.97 -8.97 -7.06
N ARG A 23 -13.43 -10.19 -7.22
CA ARG A 23 -14.10 -11.29 -7.95
C ARG A 23 -15.26 -11.81 -7.11
N SER A 24 -16.41 -12.03 -7.77
CA SER A 24 -17.60 -12.59 -7.13
C SER A 24 -17.77 -14.08 -7.37
N ASP A 25 -17.05 -14.63 -8.35
CA ASP A 25 -17.08 -16.04 -8.75
C ASP A 25 -16.21 -16.95 -7.88
N VAL A 26 -15.37 -16.36 -7.03
CA VAL A 26 -14.45 -17.08 -6.13
C VAL A 26 -14.12 -16.23 -4.91
N PHE A 27 -13.89 -16.86 -3.79
CA PHE A 27 -13.32 -16.24 -2.57
C PHE A 27 -12.26 -17.13 -1.96
N ALA A 28 -11.39 -16.55 -1.15
CA ALA A 28 -10.42 -17.30 -0.38
C ALA A 28 -10.84 -17.40 1.09
N LYS A 29 -10.61 -18.57 1.69
CA LYS A 29 -10.85 -18.85 3.10
C LYS A 29 -9.53 -19.02 3.83
N TYR A 30 -9.40 -18.36 4.97
CA TYR A 30 -8.25 -18.53 5.84
C TYR A 30 -8.27 -19.89 6.53
N TRP A 31 -7.13 -20.54 6.60
CA TRP A 31 -6.95 -21.82 7.27
C TRP A 31 -5.70 -21.84 8.14
N ILE A 32 -5.71 -22.70 9.13
CA ILE A 32 -4.56 -23.03 9.98
C ILE A 32 -4.44 -24.56 9.96
N SER A 33 -3.22 -25.07 9.78
CA SER A 33 -2.93 -26.50 9.84
C SER A 33 -3.21 -27.05 11.26
N LYS A 34 -3.46 -28.36 11.37
CA LYS A 34 -3.79 -29.00 12.65
C LYS A 34 -2.69 -28.82 13.71
N ASP A 35 -1.43 -28.76 13.29
CA ASP A 35 -0.27 -28.50 14.13
C ASP A 35 -0.03 -27.01 14.44
N GLY A 36 -0.83 -26.11 13.87
CA GLY A 36 -0.70 -24.67 14.03
C GLY A 36 0.49 -24.02 13.29
N LEU A 37 1.35 -24.81 12.66
CA LEU A 37 2.62 -24.32 12.06
C LEU A 37 2.41 -23.62 10.73
N LYS A 38 1.41 -24.02 9.95
CA LYS A 38 1.10 -23.42 8.64
C LYS A 38 -0.23 -22.71 8.69
N LYS A 39 -0.29 -21.55 8.06
CA LYS A 39 -1.50 -20.74 7.94
C LYS A 39 -1.49 -20.03 6.59
N GLY A 40 -2.65 -19.77 6.05
CA GLY A 40 -2.76 -19.08 4.76
C GLY A 40 -4.19 -18.95 4.29
N TYR A 41 -4.33 -18.49 3.07
CA TYR A 41 -5.60 -18.42 2.37
C TYR A 41 -5.59 -19.42 1.20
N SER A 42 -6.69 -20.12 1.00
CA SER A 42 -6.91 -20.97 -0.16
C SER A 42 -8.23 -20.64 -0.83
N PRO A 43 -8.34 -20.79 -2.15
CA PRO A 43 -9.62 -20.64 -2.85
C PRO A 43 -10.62 -21.68 -2.32
N SER A 44 -11.88 -21.28 -2.26
CA SER A 44 -12.98 -22.19 -1.92
C SER A 44 -13.50 -22.87 -3.17
N THR A 45 -13.50 -24.18 -3.15
CA THR A 45 -13.91 -25.06 -4.27
C THR A 45 -14.95 -26.07 -3.83
N TYR A 46 -15.80 -26.53 -4.76
CA TYR A 46 -16.74 -27.62 -4.47
C TYR A 46 -16.05 -28.96 -4.30
N THR A 47 -14.98 -29.21 -5.06
CA THR A 47 -14.17 -30.42 -4.96
C THR A 47 -12.80 -30.11 -4.38
N PHE A 48 -12.21 -31.09 -3.66
CA PHE A 48 -10.89 -30.93 -3.08
C PHE A 48 -9.82 -30.75 -4.17
N LYS A 49 -9.11 -29.59 -4.15
CA LYS A 49 -8.12 -29.18 -5.16
C LYS A 49 -8.67 -29.02 -6.59
N GLY A 50 -9.99 -28.86 -6.75
CA GLY A 50 -10.60 -28.57 -8.05
C GLY A 50 -10.45 -27.09 -8.46
N ASN A 51 -10.83 -26.80 -9.70
CA ASN A 51 -10.98 -25.45 -10.23
C ASN A 51 -12.44 -25.01 -10.29
N ASP A 52 -13.33 -25.76 -9.67
CA ASP A 52 -14.75 -25.54 -9.52
C ASP A 52 -15.02 -24.60 -8.33
N TYR A 53 -14.74 -23.32 -8.53
CA TYR A 53 -14.78 -22.32 -7.47
C TYR A 53 -16.20 -22.04 -6.98
N ILE A 54 -16.30 -21.75 -5.68
CA ILE A 54 -17.57 -21.39 -5.04
C ILE A 54 -17.72 -19.86 -5.12
N PRO A 55 -18.80 -19.36 -5.75
CA PRO A 55 -19.11 -17.94 -5.76
C PRO A 55 -19.36 -17.41 -4.35
N ILE A 56 -18.98 -16.15 -4.11
CA ILE A 56 -19.23 -15.53 -2.82
C ILE A 56 -20.70 -15.12 -2.69
N ALA A 57 -21.38 -15.73 -1.73
CA ALA A 57 -22.77 -15.42 -1.38
C ALA A 57 -22.86 -14.51 -0.15
N ASN A 58 -24.00 -13.90 0.07
CA ASN A 58 -24.22 -13.01 1.22
C ASN A 58 -24.05 -13.73 2.56
N GLU A 59 -24.42 -15.02 2.62
CA GLU A 59 -24.25 -15.88 3.81
C GLU A 59 -22.77 -16.09 4.17
N ILE A 60 -21.89 -16.13 3.16
CA ILE A 60 -20.44 -16.25 3.35
C ILE A 60 -19.86 -14.96 3.92
N ILE A 61 -20.28 -13.80 3.39
CA ILE A 61 -19.91 -12.48 3.92
C ILE A 61 -20.42 -12.34 5.36
N GLN A 62 -21.65 -12.75 5.63
CA GLN A 62 -22.21 -12.77 6.96
C GLN A 62 -21.38 -13.58 7.94
N GLN A 63 -20.94 -14.79 7.56
CA GLN A 63 -20.09 -15.63 8.41
C GLN A 63 -18.75 -14.95 8.75
N HIS A 64 -18.19 -14.19 7.81
CA HIS A 64 -16.99 -13.39 8.05
C HIS A 64 -17.24 -12.26 9.07
N LEU A 65 -18.31 -11.51 8.86
CA LEU A 65 -18.70 -10.41 9.75
C LEU A 65 -19.12 -10.90 11.15
N GLU A 66 -19.57 -12.13 11.28
CA GLU A 66 -19.88 -12.81 12.54
C GLU A 66 -18.67 -13.54 13.16
N GLY A 67 -17.52 -13.56 12.47
CA GLY A 67 -16.29 -14.17 12.98
C GLY A 67 -16.18 -15.68 12.83
N LYS A 68 -17.13 -16.34 12.16
CA LYS A 68 -17.14 -17.80 11.95
C LYS A 68 -16.06 -18.26 10.96
N ILE A 69 -15.79 -17.44 9.94
CA ILE A 69 -14.74 -17.67 8.95
C ILE A 69 -14.02 -16.38 8.66
N ARG A 70 -12.78 -16.46 8.17
CA ARG A 70 -12.05 -15.30 7.69
C ARG A 70 -11.86 -15.40 6.18
N LEU A 71 -12.20 -14.32 5.48
CA LEU A 71 -12.20 -14.25 4.03
C LEU A 71 -11.05 -13.42 3.48
N GLY A 72 -10.67 -13.74 2.25
CA GLY A 72 -9.89 -12.91 1.35
C GLY A 72 -10.59 -12.81 -0.01
N THR A 73 -10.36 -11.71 -0.73
CA THR A 73 -10.92 -11.47 -2.05
C THR A 73 -9.82 -11.40 -3.10
N TYR A 74 -10.09 -11.91 -4.29
CA TYR A 74 -9.21 -11.76 -5.46
C TYR A 74 -9.49 -10.43 -6.14
N VAL A 75 -8.44 -9.64 -6.35
CA VAL A 75 -8.55 -8.21 -6.63
C VAL A 75 -8.86 -7.90 -8.09
N VAL A 76 -8.23 -8.65 -9.02
CA VAL A 76 -8.38 -8.41 -10.46
C VAL A 76 -9.67 -9.06 -10.97
N VAL A 77 -10.59 -8.25 -11.45
CA VAL A 77 -11.85 -8.66 -12.07
C VAL A 77 -11.74 -8.58 -13.59
N ASN A 78 -12.47 -9.44 -14.29
CA ASN A 78 -12.47 -9.44 -15.76
C ASN A 78 -11.06 -9.39 -16.36
N GLN A 79 -10.11 -10.13 -15.73
CA GLN A 79 -8.71 -10.28 -16.14
C GLN A 79 -7.84 -9.00 -16.06
N THR A 80 -8.41 -7.81 -16.16
CA THR A 80 -7.66 -6.56 -16.33
C THR A 80 -8.15 -5.40 -15.47
N MET A 81 -9.23 -5.56 -14.73
CA MET A 81 -9.90 -4.47 -14.02
C MET A 81 -9.74 -4.61 -12.51
N ALA A 82 -9.81 -3.50 -11.78
CA ALA A 82 -9.82 -3.48 -10.32
C ALA A 82 -10.86 -2.48 -9.81
N LYS A 83 -11.57 -2.84 -8.74
CA LYS A 83 -12.56 -1.98 -8.07
C LYS A 83 -11.92 -1.08 -7.00
N PHE A 84 -10.76 -1.45 -6.53
CA PHE A 84 -10.01 -0.76 -5.49
C PHE A 84 -8.50 -0.98 -5.66
N LEU A 85 -7.73 -0.11 -5.03
CA LEU A 85 -6.29 -0.25 -4.81
C LEU A 85 -6.06 -0.37 -3.30
N VAL A 86 -5.17 -1.27 -2.89
CA VAL A 86 -4.71 -1.39 -1.50
C VAL A 86 -3.20 -1.30 -1.46
N ILE A 87 -2.67 -0.47 -0.57
CA ILE A 87 -1.24 -0.44 -0.24
C ILE A 87 -1.08 -1.10 1.13
N ASP A 88 -0.24 -2.12 1.21
CA ASP A 88 0.04 -2.90 2.41
C ASP A 88 1.39 -2.48 2.98
N LEU A 89 1.37 -2.01 4.22
CA LEU A 89 2.53 -1.57 4.98
C LEU A 89 2.68 -2.46 6.21
N ASP A 90 3.80 -3.11 6.31
CA ASP A 90 4.23 -3.93 7.45
C ASP A 90 5.54 -3.39 8.04
N LYS A 91 5.98 -3.91 9.20
CA LYS A 91 7.26 -3.60 9.86
C LYS A 91 7.29 -2.25 10.59
N ALA A 92 8.47 -1.89 11.09
CA ALA A 92 8.62 -0.89 12.14
C ALA A 92 8.11 0.53 11.82
N SER A 93 8.20 0.99 10.58
CA SER A 93 7.85 2.37 10.19
C SER A 93 6.44 2.53 9.61
N PHE A 94 5.57 1.51 9.75
CA PHE A 94 4.26 1.50 9.06
C PHE A 94 3.36 2.69 9.44
N ILE A 95 3.48 3.25 10.64
CA ILE A 95 2.67 4.40 11.08
C ILE A 95 3.13 5.68 10.38
N GLU A 96 4.42 5.96 10.41
CA GLU A 96 5.02 7.15 9.78
C GLU A 96 4.82 7.13 8.27
N ASP A 97 5.06 5.97 7.65
CA ASP A 97 4.90 5.77 6.22
C ASP A 97 3.44 5.91 5.79
N SER A 98 2.49 5.38 6.57
CA SER A 98 1.07 5.55 6.28
C SER A 98 0.60 7.00 6.43
N ARG A 99 1.14 7.75 7.39
CA ARG A 99 0.87 9.20 7.52
C ARG A 99 1.38 9.98 6.32
N ALA A 100 2.58 9.64 5.83
CA ALA A 100 3.15 10.28 4.65
C ALA A 100 2.34 9.96 3.38
N ILE A 101 1.98 8.69 3.17
CA ILE A 101 1.12 8.26 2.07
C ILE A 101 -0.25 8.96 2.14
N ASN A 102 -0.86 9.03 3.33
CA ASN A 102 -2.13 9.73 3.52
C ASN A 102 -2.01 11.22 3.19
N LYS A 103 -0.96 11.89 3.64
CA LYS A 103 -0.71 13.31 3.34
C LYS A 103 -0.61 13.56 1.83
N ILE A 104 0.14 12.72 1.11
CA ILE A 104 0.25 12.82 -0.35
C ILE A 104 -1.08 12.51 -1.03
N SER A 105 -1.79 11.49 -0.58
CA SER A 105 -3.12 11.17 -1.11
C SER A 105 -4.06 12.37 -1.02
N LEU A 106 -4.12 13.02 0.15
CA LEU A 106 -4.93 14.21 0.35
C LEU A 106 -4.51 15.37 -0.55
N SER A 107 -3.20 15.56 -0.80
CA SER A 107 -2.70 16.59 -1.72
C SER A 107 -3.06 16.33 -3.17
N LEU A 108 -3.28 15.06 -3.54
CA LEU A 108 -3.79 14.64 -4.86
C LEU A 108 -5.32 14.64 -4.93
N GLY A 109 -6.03 15.11 -3.89
CA GLY A 109 -7.49 15.11 -3.81
C GLY A 109 -8.09 13.72 -3.56
N LEU A 110 -7.28 12.75 -3.12
CA LEU A 110 -7.71 11.39 -2.81
C LEU A 110 -7.93 11.25 -1.31
N LYS A 111 -8.99 10.54 -0.91
CA LYS A 111 -9.32 10.28 0.50
C LYS A 111 -9.32 8.77 0.75
N PRO A 112 -8.15 8.17 1.08
CA PRO A 112 -8.10 6.75 1.39
C PRO A 112 -8.75 6.42 2.73
N LEU A 113 -9.16 5.16 2.91
CA LEU A 113 -9.45 4.58 4.21
C LEU A 113 -8.25 3.79 4.71
N ILE A 114 -7.97 3.91 6.00
CA ILE A 114 -6.82 3.30 6.64
C ILE A 114 -7.30 2.24 7.61
N GLU A 115 -6.91 0.99 7.35
CA GLU A 115 -7.25 -0.19 8.14
C GLU A 115 -6.04 -0.64 8.95
N LEU A 116 -6.21 -0.84 10.25
CA LEU A 116 -5.21 -1.55 11.06
C LEU A 116 -5.25 -3.04 10.71
N SER A 117 -4.11 -3.60 10.35
CA SER A 117 -4.01 -4.99 9.90
C SER A 117 -4.37 -6.00 11.01
N LYS A 118 -4.55 -7.26 10.63
CA LYS A 118 -4.84 -8.36 11.57
C LYS A 118 -3.76 -8.55 12.65
N SER A 119 -2.50 -8.30 12.32
CA SER A 119 -1.40 -8.42 13.29
C SER A 119 -1.42 -7.29 14.31
N GLY A 120 -2.00 -6.15 13.97
CA GLY A 120 -1.86 -4.89 14.71
C GLY A 120 -0.54 -4.16 14.45
N ASN A 121 0.36 -4.75 13.65
CA ASN A 121 1.70 -4.23 13.33
C ASN A 121 1.85 -3.88 11.85
N GLY A 122 0.76 -3.48 11.21
CA GLY A 122 0.73 -3.09 9.82
C GLY A 122 -0.57 -2.37 9.48
N ILE A 123 -0.62 -1.78 8.31
CA ILE A 123 -1.73 -0.96 7.82
C ILE A 123 -2.03 -1.33 6.37
N HIS A 124 -3.32 -1.43 6.04
CA HIS A 124 -3.81 -1.44 4.68
C HIS A 124 -4.41 -0.07 4.37
N ILE A 125 -3.96 0.58 3.30
CA ILE A 125 -4.50 1.85 2.81
C ILE A 125 -5.36 1.56 1.59
N TRP A 126 -6.67 1.76 1.72
CA TRP A 126 -7.68 1.44 0.72
C TRP A 126 -8.10 2.65 -0.09
N TYR A 127 -8.11 2.50 -1.42
CA TYR A 127 -8.62 3.49 -2.38
C TYR A 127 -9.72 2.82 -3.20
N PHE A 128 -10.94 3.34 -3.17
CA PHE A 128 -12.10 2.78 -3.87
C PHE A 128 -12.40 3.58 -5.13
N PHE A 129 -12.64 2.89 -6.22
CA PHE A 129 -13.00 3.52 -7.48
C PHE A 129 -14.53 3.56 -7.65
N GLU A 130 -15.07 4.61 -8.31
CA GLU A 130 -16.50 4.71 -8.61
C GLU A 130 -16.96 3.56 -9.51
N LEU A 131 -16.18 3.29 -10.54
CA LEU A 131 -16.31 2.14 -11.46
C LEU A 131 -14.97 1.42 -11.54
N PRO A 132 -14.97 0.12 -11.88
CA PRO A 132 -13.71 -0.59 -12.06
C PRO A 132 -12.83 0.09 -13.11
N ILE A 133 -11.55 0.26 -12.80
CA ILE A 133 -10.54 0.81 -13.71
C ILE A 133 -9.54 -0.28 -14.11
N LYS A 134 -8.69 -0.03 -15.11
CA LYS A 134 -7.63 -0.98 -15.47
C LYS A 134 -6.69 -1.19 -14.27
N ALA A 135 -6.39 -2.45 -13.97
CA ALA A 135 -5.46 -2.83 -12.90
C ALA A 135 -4.09 -2.16 -13.07
N LYS A 136 -3.63 -2.01 -14.33
CA LYS A 136 -2.43 -1.25 -14.68
C LYS A 136 -2.48 0.20 -14.21
N ASP A 137 -3.62 0.86 -14.38
CA ASP A 137 -3.77 2.27 -14.00
C ASP A 137 -3.87 2.43 -12.47
N ALA A 138 -4.56 1.49 -11.80
CA ALA A 138 -4.57 1.42 -10.34
C ALA A 138 -3.16 1.24 -9.76
N ARG A 139 -2.34 0.35 -10.34
CA ARG A 139 -0.94 0.16 -9.93
C ARG A 139 -0.10 1.41 -10.14
N LYS A 140 -0.21 2.04 -11.32
CA LYS A 140 0.50 3.30 -11.60
C LYS A 140 0.14 4.39 -10.61
N LEU A 141 -1.16 4.51 -10.26
CA LEU A 141 -1.60 5.44 -9.22
C LEU A 141 -0.91 5.16 -7.89
N GLY A 142 -0.88 3.89 -7.46
CA GLY A 142 -0.19 3.48 -6.24
C GLY A 142 1.31 3.78 -6.27
N ASP A 143 1.98 3.52 -7.39
CA ASP A 143 3.40 3.82 -7.58
C ASP A 143 3.67 5.34 -7.49
N ILE A 144 2.82 6.18 -8.07
CA ILE A 144 2.92 7.64 -7.99
C ILE A 144 2.77 8.11 -6.53
N ILE A 145 1.75 7.61 -5.83
CA ILE A 145 1.50 7.98 -4.43
C ILE A 145 2.70 7.62 -3.57
N ILE A 146 3.20 6.38 -3.68
CA ILE A 146 4.34 5.90 -2.91
C ILE A 146 5.60 6.73 -3.25
N THR A 147 5.89 6.95 -4.53
CA THR A 147 7.05 7.73 -4.96
C THR A 147 7.00 9.15 -4.42
N LYS A 148 5.85 9.86 -4.57
CA LYS A 148 5.67 11.21 -4.01
C LYS A 148 5.77 11.23 -2.47
N ALA A 149 5.28 10.20 -1.81
CA ALA A 149 5.39 10.08 -0.34
C ALA A 149 6.85 9.93 0.10
N MET A 150 7.62 9.11 -0.61
CA MET A 150 9.08 9.03 -0.42
C MET A 150 9.75 10.39 -0.64
N ASP A 151 9.28 11.13 -1.66
CA ASP A 151 9.85 12.40 -2.03
C ASP A 151 9.67 13.50 -0.98
N THR A 152 8.63 13.44 -0.20
CA THR A 152 8.27 14.53 0.72
C THR A 152 8.55 14.24 2.19
N SER A 153 8.77 12.99 2.58
CA SER A 153 9.05 12.66 3.96
C SER A 153 10.50 12.28 4.20
N SER A 154 11.07 12.94 5.23
CA SER A 154 12.39 12.65 5.73
C SER A 154 12.37 11.35 6.53
N GLY A 155 12.58 10.22 5.88
CA GLY A 155 12.73 8.96 6.57
C GLY A 155 11.74 7.87 6.24
N ILE A 156 11.02 7.96 5.12
CA ILE A 156 10.41 6.75 4.58
C ILE A 156 11.54 5.85 4.13
N ASP A 157 11.86 4.93 4.99
CA ASP A 157 12.85 3.90 4.75
C ASP A 157 12.32 2.84 3.76
N MET A 158 11.11 3.01 3.26
CA MET A 158 10.38 2.10 2.37
C MET A 158 10.37 0.64 2.81
N THR A 159 11.00 0.35 3.95
CA THR A 159 11.08 -0.99 4.51
C THR A 159 9.72 -1.47 5.02
N SER A 160 8.78 -0.56 5.30
CA SER A 160 7.41 -0.92 5.69
C SER A 160 6.54 -1.30 4.50
N TYR A 161 6.85 -0.83 3.28
CA TYR A 161 6.11 -1.21 2.09
C TYR A 161 6.33 -2.70 1.80
N ASP A 162 5.27 -3.50 1.93
CA ASP A 162 5.30 -4.91 1.56
C ASP A 162 4.83 -5.11 0.12
N ARG A 163 3.62 -4.66 -0.18
CA ARG A 163 3.02 -4.85 -1.52
C ARG A 163 1.84 -3.91 -1.77
N MET A 164 1.34 -3.92 -3.00
CA MET A 164 0.06 -3.32 -3.34
C MET A 164 -0.84 -4.31 -4.07
N PHE A 165 -2.13 -4.07 -4.04
CA PHE A 165 -3.15 -4.86 -4.72
C PHE A 165 -4.04 -3.94 -5.58
N PRO A 166 -4.18 -4.18 -6.90
CA PRO A 166 -3.57 -5.27 -7.65
C PRO A 166 -2.04 -5.12 -7.76
N ASN A 167 -1.31 -6.26 -7.76
CA ASN A 167 0.12 -6.26 -8.06
C ASN A 167 0.41 -6.69 -9.51
N GLN A 168 -0.62 -6.90 -10.31
CA GLN A 168 -0.57 -7.40 -11.68
C GLN A 168 -1.45 -6.55 -12.58
N ASP A 169 -1.02 -6.34 -13.83
CA ASP A 169 -1.80 -5.63 -14.86
C ASP A 169 -2.87 -6.52 -15.49
N PHE A 170 -2.58 -7.83 -15.52
CA PHE A 170 -3.40 -8.85 -16.16
C PHE A 170 -3.35 -10.16 -15.38
N VAL A 171 -4.46 -10.86 -15.32
CA VAL A 171 -4.58 -12.21 -14.77
C VAL A 171 -5.16 -13.11 -15.85
N SER A 172 -4.47 -14.22 -16.18
CA SER A 172 -4.97 -15.17 -17.17
C SER A 172 -6.31 -15.79 -16.74
N PRO A 173 -7.15 -16.23 -17.69
CA PRO A 173 -8.47 -16.79 -17.39
C PRO A 173 -8.43 -17.91 -16.35
N ASP A 174 -7.41 -18.77 -16.41
CA ASP A 174 -7.26 -19.93 -15.53
C ASP A 174 -6.54 -19.61 -14.20
N ALA A 175 -6.15 -18.34 -14.00
CA ALA A 175 -5.47 -17.90 -12.78
C ALA A 175 -6.40 -17.08 -11.88
N LEU A 176 -6.16 -17.14 -10.58
CA LEU A 176 -6.91 -16.37 -9.60
C LEU A 176 -6.32 -14.96 -9.37
N GLY A 177 -5.02 -14.82 -9.59
CA GLY A 177 -4.31 -13.58 -9.28
C GLY A 177 -4.05 -13.42 -7.79
N ASN A 178 -3.80 -12.17 -7.38
CA ASN A 178 -3.53 -11.84 -5.99
C ASN A 178 -4.81 -11.72 -5.18
N LEU A 179 -4.70 -12.05 -3.91
CA LEU A 179 -5.76 -11.85 -2.95
C LEU A 179 -5.32 -10.90 -1.84
N VAL A 180 -6.30 -10.16 -1.29
CA VAL A 180 -6.16 -9.37 -0.08
C VAL A 180 -7.11 -9.88 0.99
N ALA A 181 -6.68 -9.89 2.25
CA ALA A 181 -7.52 -10.23 3.39
C ALA A 181 -8.62 -9.17 3.57
N LEU A 182 -9.83 -9.62 3.90
CA LEU A 182 -10.96 -8.72 4.09
C LEU A 182 -10.97 -8.13 5.51
N PRO A 183 -11.33 -6.82 5.66
CA PRO A 183 -11.45 -6.14 6.94
C PRO A 183 -12.68 -6.58 7.73
N LEU A 184 -12.83 -6.05 8.93
CA LEU A 184 -14.02 -6.16 9.79
C LEU A 184 -14.41 -7.57 10.22
N HIS A 185 -13.49 -8.54 10.20
CA HIS A 185 -13.73 -9.84 10.80
C HIS A 185 -14.03 -9.70 12.30
N TYR A 186 -15.18 -10.23 12.78
CA TYR A 186 -15.67 -9.98 14.14
C TYR A 186 -14.64 -10.27 15.24
N GLY A 187 -14.02 -11.44 15.24
CA GLY A 187 -13.03 -11.78 16.27
C GLY A 187 -11.83 -10.84 16.30
N SER A 188 -11.41 -10.32 15.14
CA SER A 188 -10.33 -9.32 15.07
C SER A 188 -10.81 -7.93 15.50
N ARG A 189 -12.05 -7.55 15.15
CA ARG A 189 -12.65 -6.28 15.60
C ARG A 189 -12.75 -6.18 17.11
N CYS A 190 -13.09 -7.26 17.78
CA CYS A 190 -13.14 -7.30 19.25
C CYS A 190 -11.78 -7.01 19.90
N GLU A 191 -10.68 -7.26 19.15
CA GLU A 191 -9.30 -6.93 19.54
C GLU A 191 -8.84 -5.58 18.96
N ASN A 192 -9.75 -4.78 18.43
CA ASN A 192 -9.46 -3.53 17.74
C ASN A 192 -8.49 -3.68 16.56
N LYS A 193 -8.59 -4.79 15.82
CA LYS A 193 -7.82 -5.12 14.61
C LYS A 193 -8.74 -5.32 13.42
N THR A 194 -8.24 -5.20 12.20
CA THR A 194 -9.02 -5.20 10.95
C THR A 194 -10.16 -4.17 10.95
N VAL A 195 -9.91 -3.04 11.58
CA VAL A 195 -10.82 -1.89 11.71
C VAL A 195 -10.24 -0.66 11.05
N PHE A 196 -11.10 0.24 10.61
CA PHE A 196 -10.69 1.53 10.07
C PHE A 196 -10.40 2.51 11.19
N ILE A 197 -9.31 3.24 11.03
CA ILE A 197 -8.73 4.11 12.05
C ILE A 197 -8.49 5.52 11.51
N ASP A 198 -8.47 6.50 12.39
CA ASP A 198 -7.85 7.80 12.11
C ASP A 198 -6.33 7.65 12.26
N ILE A 199 -5.59 7.90 11.19
CA ILE A 199 -4.13 7.73 11.16
C ILE A 199 -3.39 8.71 12.06
N ASN A 200 -3.98 9.84 12.40
CA ASN A 200 -3.33 10.83 13.25
C ASN A 200 -3.38 10.40 14.72
N THR A 201 -4.52 9.88 15.16
CA THR A 201 -4.75 9.44 16.54
C THR A 201 -4.50 7.94 16.75
N MET A 202 -4.44 7.15 15.68
CA MET A 202 -4.41 5.67 15.69
C MET A 202 -5.63 5.04 16.37
N GLN A 203 -6.71 5.79 16.56
CA GLN A 203 -7.93 5.31 17.16
C GLN A 203 -8.91 4.80 16.10
N SER A 204 -9.58 3.70 16.40
CA SER A 204 -10.63 3.19 15.52
C SER A 204 -11.84 4.11 15.54
N PHE A 205 -12.48 4.29 14.38
CA PHE A 205 -13.75 4.97 14.31
C PHE A 205 -14.81 4.20 15.10
N GLU A 206 -15.62 4.90 15.91
CA GLU A 206 -16.67 4.28 16.71
C GLU A 206 -17.72 3.55 15.86
N ASN A 207 -18.08 4.15 14.71
CA ASN A 207 -19.03 3.58 13.76
C ASN A 207 -18.37 3.27 12.43
N GLN A 208 -17.85 2.05 12.29
CA GLN A 208 -17.18 1.57 11.09
C GLN A 208 -18.10 1.61 9.85
N TRP A 209 -19.39 1.35 10.00
CA TRP A 209 -20.34 1.30 8.90
C TRP A 209 -20.69 2.68 8.35
N GLU A 210 -20.75 3.68 9.20
CA GLU A 210 -20.98 5.07 8.81
C GLU A 210 -19.80 5.60 7.98
N ILE A 211 -18.57 5.31 8.39
CA ILE A 211 -17.37 5.67 7.61
C ILE A 211 -17.40 5.00 6.24
N LEU A 212 -17.75 3.71 6.17
CA LEU A 212 -17.84 2.98 4.92
C LEU A 212 -18.93 3.52 3.98
N GLN A 213 -20.07 3.96 4.53
CA GLN A 213 -21.14 4.55 3.72
C GLN A 213 -20.73 5.89 3.11
N ASN A 214 -19.92 6.65 3.83
CA ASN A 214 -19.52 8.02 3.46
C ASN A 214 -18.13 8.08 2.77
N ILE A 215 -17.62 6.96 2.25
CA ILE A 215 -16.33 6.96 1.58
C ILE A 215 -16.34 7.82 0.31
N SER A 216 -15.24 8.51 0.07
CA SER A 216 -15.00 9.21 -1.18
C SER A 216 -14.45 8.22 -2.21
N LYS A 217 -15.23 7.88 -3.23
CA LYS A 217 -14.77 7.06 -4.35
C LYS A 217 -14.04 7.92 -5.38
N ILE A 218 -13.07 7.33 -6.01
CA ILE A 218 -12.20 7.98 -6.99
C ILE A 218 -12.75 7.75 -8.39
N SER A 219 -12.99 8.82 -9.13
CA SER A 219 -13.45 8.74 -10.51
C SER A 219 -12.31 8.36 -11.46
N PHE A 220 -12.67 7.79 -12.62
CA PHE A 220 -11.72 7.54 -13.70
C PHE A 220 -10.98 8.82 -14.14
N TYR A 221 -11.68 9.95 -14.15
CA TYR A 221 -11.09 11.25 -14.55
C TYR A 221 -10.01 11.72 -13.57
N GLN A 222 -10.22 11.55 -12.26
CA GLN A 222 -9.20 11.87 -11.26
C GLN A 222 -7.95 11.02 -11.45
N VAL A 223 -8.12 9.69 -11.62
CA VAL A 223 -6.99 8.80 -11.90
C VAL A 223 -6.26 9.22 -13.16
N SER A 224 -6.98 9.44 -14.27
CA SER A 224 -6.39 9.83 -15.55
C SER A 224 -5.65 11.15 -15.48
N ALA A 225 -6.16 12.14 -14.73
CA ALA A 225 -5.51 13.43 -14.53
C ALA A 225 -4.17 13.26 -13.78
N ILE A 226 -4.15 12.50 -12.69
CA ILE A 226 -2.93 12.22 -11.91
C ILE A 226 -1.88 11.51 -12.77
N LEU A 227 -2.30 10.47 -13.52
CA LEU A 227 -1.39 9.73 -14.40
C LEU A 227 -0.81 10.60 -15.49
N LYS A 228 -1.65 11.45 -16.13
CA LYS A 228 -1.22 12.37 -17.18
C LYS A 228 -0.25 13.43 -16.66
N GLU A 229 -0.53 14.04 -15.52
CA GLU A 229 0.35 15.01 -14.88
C GLU A 229 1.73 14.38 -14.57
N HIS A 230 1.74 13.17 -14.06
CA HIS A 230 2.99 12.45 -13.77
C HIS A 230 3.79 12.18 -15.05
N LEU A 231 3.15 11.74 -16.14
CA LEU A 231 3.81 11.52 -17.44
C LEU A 231 4.38 12.80 -18.03
N LEU A 232 3.67 13.92 -17.95
CA LEU A 232 4.16 15.21 -18.44
C LEU A 232 5.39 15.69 -17.65
N ASN A 233 5.39 15.47 -16.34
CA ASN A 233 6.53 15.82 -15.51
C ASN A 233 7.73 14.88 -15.78
N SER A 234 7.51 13.58 -15.94
CA SER A 234 8.56 12.62 -16.28
C SER A 234 9.19 12.89 -17.67
N ASN A 235 8.38 13.20 -18.68
CA ASN A 235 8.89 13.52 -20.01
C ASN A 235 9.70 14.83 -20.04
N ASN A 236 9.40 15.78 -19.16
CA ASN A 236 10.21 16.97 -18.98
C ASN A 236 11.56 16.66 -18.32
N ASP A 237 11.62 15.62 -17.48
CA ASP A 237 12.84 15.19 -16.79
C ASP A 237 13.72 14.27 -17.68
N GLU A 238 13.14 13.46 -18.57
CA GLU A 238 13.88 12.59 -19.50
C GLU A 238 14.70 13.37 -20.55
N ASN A 239 14.34 14.63 -20.85
CA ASN A 239 15.10 15.51 -21.75
C ASN A 239 16.13 16.37 -21.02
N LEU A 240 16.20 16.29 -19.68
CA LEU A 240 17.20 17.01 -18.89
C LEU A 240 18.42 16.11 -18.70
N MET A 241 19.60 16.63 -18.99
CA MET A 241 20.83 15.98 -18.58
C MET A 241 20.86 15.88 -17.04
N PRO A 242 21.57 14.89 -16.45
CA PRO A 242 21.59 14.70 -14.99
C PRO A 242 21.95 15.93 -14.17
N TRP A 243 22.60 16.91 -14.80
CA TRP A 243 22.97 18.20 -14.21
C TRP A 243 21.95 19.32 -14.43
N GLU A 244 20.91 19.12 -15.25
CA GLU A 244 19.84 20.09 -15.53
C GLU A 244 18.57 19.84 -14.70
N ILE A 245 18.70 19.11 -13.59
CA ILE A 245 17.58 18.81 -12.69
C ILE A 245 16.92 20.13 -12.28
N LYS A 246 15.65 20.31 -12.61
CA LYS A 246 14.85 21.42 -12.11
C LYS A 246 14.95 21.46 -10.58
N GLN A 247 15.53 22.52 -10.06
CA GLN A 247 15.62 22.73 -8.62
C GLN A 247 14.22 22.95 -8.07
N ASP A 248 13.63 21.94 -7.50
CA ASP A 248 12.59 22.15 -6.50
C ASP A 248 13.22 22.97 -5.38
N LYS A 249 12.62 24.06 -5.03
CA LYS A 249 13.01 25.01 -3.95
C LYS A 249 14.48 24.94 -3.54
N PRO A 250 15.24 26.03 -3.59
CA PRO A 250 16.66 25.99 -3.26
C PRO A 250 16.87 25.35 -1.89
N LEU A 251 17.62 24.26 -1.86
CA LEU A 251 18.03 23.60 -0.62
C LEU A 251 18.89 24.58 0.17
N ILE A 252 18.49 24.87 1.39
CA ILE A 252 19.27 25.72 2.28
C ILE A 252 20.35 24.83 2.89
N PHE A 253 21.58 24.97 2.40
CA PHE A 253 22.75 24.32 2.98
C PHE A 253 23.28 25.14 4.16
N PRO A 254 23.82 24.51 5.20
CA PRO A 254 24.53 25.22 6.27
C PRO A 254 25.78 25.87 5.69
N LYS A 255 26.18 27.01 6.27
CA LYS A 255 27.40 27.74 5.84
C LYS A 255 28.67 26.88 5.86
N THR A 256 28.71 25.92 6.77
CA THR A 256 29.83 24.98 6.92
C THR A 256 29.29 23.62 7.33
N THR A 257 29.79 22.56 6.69
CA THR A 257 29.52 21.16 7.04
C THR A 257 30.86 20.42 7.09
N LYS A 258 31.07 19.64 8.14
CA LYS A 258 32.25 18.78 8.21
C LYS A 258 31.98 17.49 7.41
N ALA A 259 32.89 17.18 6.52
CA ALA A 259 32.88 15.93 5.78
C ALA A 259 34.28 15.29 5.83
N ILE A 260 34.33 13.99 5.94
CA ILE A 260 35.56 13.19 5.95
C ILE A 260 35.47 12.22 4.79
N LEU A 261 36.44 12.27 3.91
CA LEU A 261 36.58 11.31 2.80
C LEU A 261 37.60 10.24 3.21
N TYR A 262 37.13 8.99 3.34
CA TYR A 262 37.96 7.82 3.64
C TYR A 262 37.59 6.67 2.72
N ASP A 263 37.06 5.56 3.19
CA ASP A 263 36.45 4.47 2.40
C ASP A 263 35.11 4.87 1.76
N ALA A 264 34.42 5.82 2.43
CA ALA A 264 33.21 6.47 1.99
C ALA A 264 33.27 7.97 2.31
N LEU A 265 32.26 8.75 1.97
CA LEU A 265 32.10 10.14 2.35
C LEU A 265 31.22 10.20 3.60
N TYR A 266 31.81 10.58 4.73
CA TYR A 266 31.18 10.77 6.05
C TYR A 266 30.79 12.23 6.21
N ILE A 267 29.50 12.55 6.20
CA ILE A 267 28.98 13.93 6.33
C ILE A 267 28.32 14.08 7.71
N GLU A 268 28.77 15.05 8.49
CA GLU A 268 28.23 15.30 9.83
C GLU A 268 26.80 15.84 9.74
N LYS A 269 25.85 15.18 10.45
CA LYS A 269 24.41 15.49 10.37
C LYS A 269 23.98 16.73 11.17
N GLN A 270 24.75 17.13 12.17
CA GLN A 270 24.33 18.07 13.23
C GLN A 270 23.74 19.39 12.71
N ASN A 271 24.20 19.87 11.55
CA ASN A 271 23.75 21.13 10.96
C ASN A 271 22.97 20.93 9.64
N LEU A 272 22.69 19.71 9.25
CA LEU A 272 21.94 19.43 8.03
C LEU A 272 20.45 19.52 8.28
N SER A 273 19.74 20.24 7.42
CA SER A 273 18.27 20.20 7.42
C SER A 273 17.77 18.82 7.02
N LYS A 274 16.52 18.51 7.38
CA LYS A 274 15.88 17.25 6.98
C LYS A 274 15.83 17.11 5.47
N GLU A 275 15.59 18.20 4.74
CA GLU A 275 15.54 18.23 3.28
C GLU A 275 16.88 17.86 2.64
N VAL A 276 17.99 18.39 3.19
CA VAL A 276 19.33 18.07 2.73
C VAL A 276 19.68 16.60 3.02
N LEU A 277 19.35 16.09 4.21
CA LEU A 277 19.54 14.68 4.55
C LEU A 277 18.78 13.76 3.57
N ASN A 278 17.53 14.09 3.27
CA ASN A 278 16.73 13.34 2.29
C ASN A 278 17.36 13.35 0.89
N LYS A 279 17.85 14.51 0.46
CA LYS A 279 18.50 14.62 -0.86
C LYS A 279 19.73 13.72 -0.92
N LEU A 280 20.55 13.69 0.14
CA LEU A 280 21.74 12.83 0.22
C LEU A 280 21.34 11.34 0.20
N GLN A 281 20.32 10.95 0.96
CA GLN A 281 19.80 9.59 0.95
C GLN A 281 19.32 9.15 -0.44
N ARG A 282 18.61 10.03 -1.15
CA ARG A 282 18.14 9.77 -2.51
C ARG A 282 19.24 9.64 -3.52
N LEU A 283 20.21 10.53 -3.51
CA LEU A 283 21.40 10.44 -4.37
C LEU A 283 22.15 9.13 -4.17
N SER A 284 22.00 8.52 -2.98
CA SER A 284 22.61 7.25 -2.61
C SER A 284 21.63 6.06 -2.66
N SER A 285 20.54 6.17 -3.40
CA SER A 285 19.53 5.14 -3.50
C SER A 285 19.03 5.00 -4.94
N PHE A 286 18.65 3.79 -5.32
CA PHE A 286 18.11 3.52 -6.64
C PHE A 286 17.07 2.41 -6.62
N SER A 287 16.17 2.43 -7.58
CA SER A 287 15.14 1.39 -7.73
C SER A 287 15.78 0.03 -7.95
N ASN A 288 15.32 -0.99 -7.21
CA ASN A 288 15.81 -2.35 -7.36
C ASN A 288 15.15 -3.02 -8.57
N PRO A 289 15.88 -3.29 -9.67
CA PRO A 289 15.31 -3.93 -10.86
C PRO A 289 14.76 -5.32 -10.55
N GLU A 290 15.41 -6.07 -9.65
CA GLU A 290 14.99 -7.41 -9.26
C GLU A 290 13.60 -7.41 -8.61
N PHE A 291 13.31 -6.42 -7.75
CA PHE A 291 11.99 -6.26 -7.16
C PHE A 291 10.90 -6.17 -8.22
N PHE A 292 11.11 -5.34 -9.24
CA PHE A 292 10.12 -5.15 -10.31
C PHE A 292 10.02 -6.36 -11.23
N VAL A 293 11.14 -7.07 -11.48
CA VAL A 293 11.13 -8.35 -12.21
C VAL A 293 10.33 -9.40 -11.46
N LEU A 294 10.59 -9.61 -10.16
CA LEU A 294 9.85 -10.56 -9.33
C LEU A 294 8.37 -10.19 -9.26
N GLN A 295 8.06 -8.90 -9.10
CA GLN A 295 6.68 -8.42 -9.09
C GLN A 295 5.96 -8.72 -10.41
N ASN A 296 6.60 -8.50 -11.55
CA ASN A 296 6.03 -8.78 -12.87
C ASN A 296 5.88 -10.29 -13.12
N LEU A 297 6.82 -11.10 -12.64
CA LEU A 297 6.79 -12.56 -12.72
C LEU A 297 5.89 -13.22 -11.67
N ARG A 298 5.26 -12.43 -10.77
CA ARG A 298 4.38 -12.92 -9.70
C ARG A 298 5.08 -13.73 -8.62
N PHE A 299 6.40 -13.56 -8.47
CA PHE A 299 7.14 -14.14 -7.36
C PHE A 299 7.02 -13.28 -6.10
N SER A 300 7.28 -13.90 -4.93
CA SER A 300 7.32 -13.19 -3.68
C SER A 300 8.44 -12.15 -3.69
N THR A 301 8.11 -10.91 -3.32
CA THR A 301 9.08 -9.82 -3.15
C THR A 301 9.48 -9.62 -1.68
N PHE A 302 9.07 -10.52 -0.78
CA PHE A 302 9.21 -10.39 0.67
C PHE A 302 10.64 -10.09 1.15
N ASN A 303 11.65 -10.71 0.52
CA ASN A 303 13.07 -10.52 0.87
C ASN A 303 13.79 -9.58 -0.10
N THR A 304 13.11 -9.00 -1.07
CA THR A 304 13.70 -8.14 -2.09
C THR A 304 13.23 -6.71 -1.87
N PRO A 305 14.10 -5.80 -1.39
CA PRO A 305 13.69 -4.43 -1.16
C PRO A 305 13.38 -3.74 -2.49
N ARG A 306 12.37 -2.85 -2.49
CA ARG A 306 12.00 -2.05 -3.66
C ARG A 306 13.10 -1.08 -4.08
N ILE A 307 13.86 -0.60 -3.10
CA ILE A 307 14.96 0.36 -3.26
C ILE A 307 16.21 -0.22 -2.65
N ILE A 308 17.30 -0.11 -3.38
CA ILE A 308 18.64 -0.40 -2.88
C ILE A 308 19.20 0.91 -2.36
N THR A 309 19.58 0.91 -1.07
CA THR A 309 20.23 2.04 -0.42
C THR A 309 21.74 1.77 -0.34
N SER A 310 22.52 2.75 -0.78
CA SER A 310 23.97 2.70 -0.71
C SER A 310 24.53 3.64 0.37
N PHE A 311 23.66 4.14 1.25
CA PHE A 311 24.05 4.96 2.37
C PHE A 311 23.88 4.22 3.69
N THR A 312 24.59 4.68 4.71
CA THR A 312 24.41 4.27 6.11
C THR A 312 24.25 5.51 6.98
N ILE A 313 23.39 5.46 7.98
CA ILE A 313 23.21 6.55 8.94
C ILE A 313 23.55 6.02 10.32
N ASN A 314 24.44 6.72 11.02
CA ASN A 314 24.68 6.53 12.44
C ASN A 314 24.32 7.79 13.25
N GLU A 315 24.58 7.81 14.55
CA GLU A 315 24.24 8.95 15.41
C GLU A 315 24.82 10.27 14.92
N LYS A 316 26.03 10.27 14.36
CA LYS A 316 26.78 11.48 14.01
C LYS A 316 26.81 11.78 12.52
N TYR A 317 26.87 10.76 11.67
CA TYR A 317 27.13 10.89 10.23
C TYR A 317 26.03 10.26 9.38
N ILE A 318 25.82 10.86 8.20
CA ILE A 318 25.34 10.13 7.02
C ILE A 318 26.58 9.74 6.21
N ILE A 319 26.67 8.48 5.84
CA ILE A 319 27.80 7.89 5.13
C ILE A 319 27.29 7.51 3.75
N VAL A 320 27.85 8.10 2.72
CA VAL A 320 27.46 7.91 1.33
C VAL A 320 28.62 7.39 0.48
N PRO A 321 28.35 6.71 -0.63
CA PRO A 321 29.41 6.20 -1.51
C PRO A 321 30.37 7.31 -1.96
N ARG A 322 31.63 6.94 -2.11
CA ARG A 322 32.71 7.83 -2.53
C ARG A 322 32.48 8.45 -3.92
N GLY A 323 31.76 7.76 -4.81
CA GLY A 323 31.44 8.23 -6.15
C GLY A 323 30.36 9.33 -6.24
N LEU A 324 29.83 9.80 -5.10
CA LEU A 324 28.91 10.94 -4.99
C LEU A 324 29.64 12.28 -4.71
N THR A 325 30.97 12.28 -4.76
CA THR A 325 31.80 13.49 -4.57
C THR A 325 31.92 14.29 -5.85
#